data_68d424b8f629fc314d279036f01979a2
#
_entry.id   68d424b8f629fc314d279036f01979a2
#
_cell.length_a   1.000
_cell.length_b   1.000
_cell.length_c   1.000
_cell.angle_alpha   90.00
_cell.angle_beta   90.00
_cell.angle_gamma   90.00
#
_symmetry.space_group_name_H-M   'P 1'
#
loop_
_entity.id
_entity.type
_entity.pdbx_description
1 polymer ?
#
loop_
_entity_poly.entity_id
_entity_poly.type
_entity_poly.pdbx_seq_one_letter_code
_entity_poly.pdbx_strand_id
1 'polypeptide(L)'
;SYYLHTRDQSSLGGRAIDIDLKNPITGLPMTGSSSGTAINVFLGINDIGMGTDGGGSVLAPAISLNLFSVIDPLLFQEERKKEIEKVSTDGISFIPSIGLISKNLKLLRELYLNLRALENSNRETKILVDDQNICNLLKDENLEVSSFEGKYDNERLALIETAKRLLEKYDIIVSKEGPVDLNGFGDTVFGHFDDKTKKIQVAANKGFLRTANMANCFALTVPSGELSTAYVILCDSNNVPAIKKSFLIAESLYRENDELSERYFLNYKNYFMNGYSN
;
A
#
# COMPACT_ATOMS: atom_id res chain seq x y z
N SER A 1 5.03 -4.78 -20.19
CA SER A 1 4.87 -5.22 -18.80
C SER A 1 3.42 -5.09 -18.29
N TYR A 2 2.62 -4.20 -18.86
CA TYR A 2 1.25 -3.92 -18.45
C TYR A 2 0.30 -5.14 -18.43
N TYR A 3 0.57 -6.16 -19.26
CA TYR A 3 -0.33 -7.29 -19.43
C TYR A 3 -0.03 -8.51 -18.56
N LEU A 4 1.09 -8.53 -17.85
CA LEU A 4 1.54 -9.69 -17.08
C LEU A 4 1.68 -9.39 -15.59
N HIS A 5 0.66 -8.79 -14.96
CA HIS A 5 0.60 -8.68 -13.51
C HIS A 5 0.20 -10.00 -12.85
N THR A 6 0.26 -10.09 -11.54
CA THR A 6 -0.02 -11.33 -10.78
C THR A 6 -1.35 -11.97 -11.13
N ARG A 7 -2.39 -11.17 -11.39
CA ARG A 7 -3.71 -11.68 -11.77
C ARG A 7 -3.71 -12.37 -13.13
N ASP A 8 -3.05 -11.79 -14.13
CA ASP A 8 -2.94 -12.39 -15.47
C ASP A 8 -2.08 -13.65 -15.40
N GLN A 9 -1.04 -13.64 -14.58
CA GLN A 9 -0.20 -14.82 -14.32
C GLN A 9 -1.00 -15.94 -13.66
N SER A 10 -1.90 -15.63 -12.74
CA SER A 10 -2.78 -16.63 -12.12
C SER A 10 -3.71 -17.27 -13.14
N SER A 11 -4.23 -16.51 -14.11
CA SER A 11 -5.06 -17.03 -15.21
C SER A 11 -4.26 -17.89 -16.19
N LEU A 12 -2.96 -17.70 -16.30
CA LEU A 12 -2.03 -18.47 -17.14
C LEU A 12 -1.34 -19.64 -16.41
N GLY A 13 -1.80 -20.00 -15.23
CA GLY A 13 -1.22 -21.09 -14.43
C GLY A 13 -0.46 -20.62 -13.19
N GLY A 14 -0.69 -19.40 -12.74
CA GLY A 14 -0.18 -18.89 -11.47
C GLY A 14 1.32 -18.66 -11.38
N ARG A 15 2.01 -18.51 -12.51
CA ARG A 15 3.47 -18.28 -12.55
C ARG A 15 3.81 -17.01 -13.29
N ALA A 16 4.77 -16.26 -12.75
CA ALA A 16 5.40 -15.16 -13.49
C ALA A 16 6.17 -15.72 -14.68
N ILE A 17 5.72 -15.38 -15.89
CA ILE A 17 6.38 -15.79 -17.14
C ILE A 17 7.52 -14.81 -17.44
N ASP A 18 7.30 -13.54 -17.13
CA ASP A 18 8.26 -12.47 -17.30
C ASP A 18 9.03 -12.27 -16.00
N ILE A 19 10.35 -12.36 -16.07
CA ILE A 19 11.24 -12.15 -14.92
C ILE A 19 11.11 -10.75 -14.35
N ASP A 20 10.79 -9.75 -15.18
CA ASP A 20 10.63 -8.36 -14.76
C ASP A 20 9.39 -8.13 -13.87
N LEU A 21 8.47 -9.10 -13.82
CA LEU A 21 7.29 -9.08 -12.95
C LEU A 21 7.44 -9.90 -11.67
N LYS A 22 8.60 -10.50 -11.45
CA LYS A 22 8.94 -11.11 -10.17
C LYS A 22 9.35 -10.04 -9.17
N ASN A 23 9.01 -10.28 -7.90
CA ASN A 23 9.54 -9.47 -6.83
C ASN A 23 11.08 -9.58 -6.83
N PRO A 24 11.81 -8.50 -7.06
CA PRO A 24 13.26 -8.54 -7.15
C PRO A 24 13.95 -8.93 -5.84
N ILE A 25 13.25 -8.84 -4.70
CA ILE A 25 13.78 -9.21 -3.39
C ILE A 25 13.66 -10.72 -3.18
N THR A 26 12.51 -11.32 -3.53
CA THR A 26 12.19 -12.72 -3.20
C THR A 26 12.35 -13.68 -4.39
N GLY A 27 12.38 -13.14 -5.62
CA GLY A 27 12.34 -13.95 -6.85
C GLY A 27 11.01 -14.65 -7.11
N LEU A 28 10.00 -14.43 -6.27
CA LEU A 28 8.67 -15.04 -6.37
C LEU A 28 7.72 -14.14 -7.17
N PRO A 29 6.56 -14.64 -7.61
CA PRO A 29 5.54 -13.80 -8.24
C PRO A 29 5.23 -12.59 -7.37
N MET A 30 5.20 -11.41 -7.97
CA MET A 30 4.98 -10.17 -7.23
C MET A 30 3.49 -9.88 -7.10
N THR A 31 3.08 -9.40 -5.92
CA THR A 31 1.74 -8.85 -5.73
C THR A 31 1.45 -7.72 -6.72
N GLY A 32 0.23 -7.58 -7.16
CA GLY A 32 -0.18 -6.65 -8.22
C GLY A 32 -1.44 -5.84 -7.84
N SER A 33 -1.93 -5.11 -8.85
CA SER A 33 -1.63 -5.10 -10.29
C SER A 33 -0.56 -4.09 -10.75
N SER A 34 -0.10 -3.14 -9.94
CA SER A 34 0.94 -2.17 -10.31
C SER A 34 2.37 -2.71 -10.09
N SER A 35 2.59 -4.02 -10.32
CA SER A 35 3.88 -4.70 -10.09
C SER A 35 5.02 -4.06 -10.87
N GLY A 36 4.86 -3.91 -12.19
CA GLY A 36 5.89 -3.30 -13.04
C GLY A 36 6.19 -1.84 -12.68
N THR A 37 5.17 -1.10 -12.24
CA THR A 37 5.35 0.28 -11.75
C THR A 37 6.24 0.32 -10.50
N ALA A 38 5.93 -0.53 -9.52
CA ALA A 38 6.71 -0.59 -8.28
C ALA A 38 8.15 -1.09 -8.54
N ILE A 39 8.33 -2.10 -9.40
CA ILE A 39 9.65 -2.59 -9.80
C ILE A 39 10.48 -1.48 -10.46
N ASN A 40 9.93 -0.72 -11.40
CA ASN A 40 10.65 0.36 -12.06
C ASN A 40 11.09 1.46 -11.08
N VAL A 41 10.25 1.79 -10.09
CA VAL A 41 10.62 2.72 -9.03
C VAL A 41 11.69 2.10 -8.13
N PHE A 42 11.55 0.82 -7.76
CA PHE A 42 12.55 0.11 -6.96
C PHE A 42 13.91 0.05 -7.63
N LEU A 43 13.97 -0.19 -8.92
CA LEU A 43 15.21 -0.19 -9.71
C LEU A 43 15.76 1.23 -9.96
N GLY A 44 14.99 2.28 -9.66
CA GLY A 44 15.36 3.68 -9.90
C GLY A 44 15.36 4.04 -11.40
N ILE A 45 14.56 3.33 -12.19
CA ILE A 45 14.27 3.69 -13.57
C ILE A 45 13.36 4.93 -13.60
N ASN A 46 12.42 4.98 -12.64
CA ASN A 46 11.52 6.10 -12.44
C ASN A 46 11.63 6.60 -11.00
N ASP A 47 11.59 7.91 -10.79
CA ASP A 47 11.49 8.51 -9.44
C ASP A 47 10.08 8.41 -8.87
N ILE A 48 9.08 8.47 -9.75
CA ILE A 48 7.64 8.34 -9.43
C ILE A 48 7.02 7.31 -10.37
N GLY A 49 6.23 6.42 -9.79
CA GLY A 49 5.34 5.51 -10.51
C GLY A 49 3.88 5.89 -10.29
N MET A 50 3.05 5.73 -11.31
CA MET A 50 1.60 5.93 -11.22
C MET A 50 0.87 4.63 -11.53
N GLY A 51 -0.18 4.35 -10.77
CA GLY A 51 -1.04 3.18 -10.97
C GLY A 51 -2.47 3.42 -10.53
N THR A 52 -3.32 2.41 -10.66
CA THR A 52 -4.69 2.43 -10.16
C THR A 52 -4.87 1.40 -9.04
N ASP A 53 -5.54 1.78 -7.97
CA ASP A 53 -5.80 0.94 -6.81
C ASP A 53 -7.31 0.72 -6.61
N GLY A 54 -7.72 -0.53 -6.57
CA GLY A 54 -9.09 -0.89 -6.24
C GLY A 54 -9.17 -1.71 -4.96
N GLY A 55 -8.13 -2.48 -4.66
CA GLY A 55 -8.07 -3.37 -3.50
C GLY A 55 -6.63 -3.64 -3.07
N GLY A 56 -5.80 -2.60 -3.03
CA GLY A 56 -4.39 -2.68 -2.69
C GLY A 56 -3.45 -2.77 -3.90
N SER A 57 -3.96 -2.53 -5.12
CA SER A 57 -3.18 -2.71 -6.36
C SER A 57 -2.00 -1.74 -6.55
N VAL A 58 -1.93 -0.66 -5.78
CA VAL A 58 -0.78 0.25 -5.68
C VAL A 58 -0.06 0.05 -4.35
N LEU A 59 -0.82 0.02 -3.26
CA LEU A 59 -0.27 -0.04 -1.90
C LEU A 59 0.51 -1.33 -1.64
N ALA A 60 -0.03 -2.50 -2.01
CA ALA A 60 0.63 -3.77 -1.76
C ALA A 60 1.95 -3.94 -2.55
N PRO A 61 2.04 -3.66 -3.87
CA PRO A 61 3.31 -3.67 -4.58
C PRO A 61 4.36 -2.72 -4.00
N ALA A 62 3.94 -1.53 -3.54
CA ALA A 62 4.84 -0.58 -2.91
C ALA A 62 5.39 -1.12 -1.59
N ILE A 63 4.53 -1.65 -0.70
CA ILE A 63 4.96 -2.21 0.59
C ILE A 63 5.90 -3.40 0.39
N SER A 64 5.60 -4.28 -0.57
CA SER A 64 6.43 -5.48 -0.83
C SER A 64 7.85 -5.15 -1.28
N LEU A 65 8.13 -3.91 -1.70
CA LEU A 65 9.43 -3.40 -2.10
C LEU A 65 9.96 -2.25 -1.20
N ASN A 66 9.41 -2.09 0.00
CA ASN A 66 9.78 -1.03 0.94
C ASN A 66 9.74 0.38 0.30
N LEU A 67 8.69 0.65 -0.49
CA LEU A 67 8.46 1.95 -1.13
C LEU A 67 7.34 2.71 -0.44
N PHE A 68 7.40 4.04 -0.52
CA PHE A 68 6.26 4.90 -0.18
C PHE A 68 5.21 4.83 -1.28
N SER A 69 3.93 4.89 -0.90
CA SER A 69 2.86 5.07 -1.85
C SER A 69 1.69 5.86 -1.28
N VAL A 70 0.95 6.53 -2.13
CA VAL A 70 -0.27 7.24 -1.77
C VAL A 70 -1.36 6.90 -2.77
N ILE A 71 -2.59 6.71 -2.28
CA ILE A 71 -3.80 6.66 -3.11
C ILE A 71 -4.81 7.69 -2.60
N ASP A 72 -5.58 8.26 -3.52
CA ASP A 72 -6.68 9.15 -3.18
C ASP A 72 -7.81 9.02 -4.21
N PRO A 73 -9.05 8.69 -3.80
CA PRO A 73 -10.21 8.66 -4.68
C PRO A 73 -10.49 9.98 -5.39
N LEU A 74 -10.07 11.10 -4.80
CA LEU A 74 -10.29 12.44 -5.36
C LEU A 74 -9.15 12.93 -6.27
N LEU A 75 -8.06 12.16 -6.39
CA LEU A 75 -6.97 12.51 -7.30
C LEU A 75 -7.41 12.32 -8.76
N PHE A 76 -7.34 13.38 -9.58
CA PHE A 76 -7.81 13.40 -10.96
C PHE A 76 -9.31 13.05 -11.12
N GLN A 77 -10.15 13.40 -10.13
CA GLN A 77 -11.57 13.03 -10.14
C GLN A 77 -12.31 13.62 -11.35
N GLU A 78 -12.02 14.85 -11.75
CA GLU A 78 -12.67 15.51 -12.87
C GLU A 78 -12.38 14.82 -14.21
N GLU A 79 -11.13 14.42 -14.42
CA GLU A 79 -10.68 13.71 -15.62
C GLU A 79 -11.26 12.30 -15.70
N ARG A 80 -11.63 11.73 -14.54
CA ARG A 80 -12.10 10.35 -14.37
C ARG A 80 -13.61 10.20 -14.31
N LYS A 81 -14.39 11.27 -14.48
CA LYS A 81 -15.87 11.24 -14.44
C LYS A 81 -16.53 10.20 -15.37
N LYS A 82 -15.80 9.67 -16.35
CA LYS A 82 -16.26 8.64 -17.29
C LYS A 82 -15.79 7.24 -16.92
N GLU A 83 -15.11 7.06 -15.79
CA GLU A 83 -14.65 5.72 -15.40
C GLU A 83 -15.82 4.83 -15.01
N ILE A 84 -15.76 3.60 -15.50
CA ILE A 84 -16.77 2.59 -15.24
C ILE A 84 -16.51 2.01 -13.83
N GLU A 85 -17.56 1.97 -13.02
CA GLU A 85 -17.58 1.23 -11.78
C GLU A 85 -17.19 -0.23 -12.05
N LYS A 86 -16.30 -0.76 -11.23
CA LYS A 86 -15.81 -2.14 -11.29
C LYS A 86 -16.38 -2.94 -10.14
N VAL A 87 -16.49 -4.23 -10.34
CA VAL A 87 -16.89 -5.18 -9.29
C VAL A 87 -15.69 -6.06 -8.96
N SER A 88 -15.37 -6.15 -7.69
CA SER A 88 -14.29 -7.01 -7.18
C SER A 88 -14.68 -8.49 -7.24
N THR A 89 -13.71 -9.38 -7.02
CA THR A 89 -13.95 -10.84 -7.01
C THR A 89 -14.92 -11.29 -5.91
N ASP A 90 -15.08 -10.50 -4.85
CA ASP A 90 -16.01 -10.71 -3.75
C ASP A 90 -17.31 -9.88 -3.87
N GLY A 91 -17.60 -9.36 -5.07
CA GLY A 91 -18.88 -8.71 -5.39
C GLY A 91 -19.00 -7.25 -4.92
N ILE A 92 -17.94 -6.62 -4.45
CA ILE A 92 -17.96 -5.23 -3.97
C ILE A 92 -17.73 -4.29 -5.14
N SER A 93 -18.67 -3.37 -5.36
CA SER A 93 -18.54 -2.30 -6.35
C SER A 93 -17.57 -1.21 -5.88
N PHE A 94 -16.74 -0.73 -6.78
CA PHE A 94 -15.77 0.33 -6.50
C PHE A 94 -15.32 1.07 -7.77
N ILE A 95 -14.85 2.30 -7.59
CA ILE A 95 -14.11 3.05 -8.61
C ILE A 95 -12.63 3.04 -8.18
N PRO A 96 -11.68 2.58 -9.01
CA PRO A 96 -10.28 2.56 -8.63
C PRO A 96 -9.73 3.96 -8.37
N SER A 97 -8.96 4.17 -7.31
CA SER A 97 -8.22 5.41 -7.07
C SER A 97 -6.97 5.49 -7.93
N ILE A 98 -6.54 6.70 -8.26
CA ILE A 98 -5.16 6.91 -8.73
C ILE A 98 -4.23 6.85 -7.54
N GLY A 99 -3.07 6.22 -7.74
CA GLY A 99 -2.02 6.17 -6.75
C GLY A 99 -0.64 6.45 -7.33
N LEU A 100 0.23 6.91 -6.45
CA LEU A 100 1.63 7.25 -6.74
C LEU A 100 2.55 6.40 -5.86
N ILE A 101 3.69 6.00 -6.40
CA ILE A 101 4.74 5.22 -5.72
C ILE A 101 6.06 5.97 -5.85
N SER A 102 6.87 6.05 -4.79
CA SER A 102 8.20 6.63 -4.81
C SER A 102 9.12 6.03 -3.75
N LYS A 103 10.43 6.14 -3.93
CA LYS A 103 11.44 5.95 -2.88
C LYS A 103 11.59 7.16 -1.97
N ASN A 104 11.10 8.32 -2.39
CA ASN A 104 11.33 9.60 -1.74
C ASN A 104 10.00 10.19 -1.24
N LEU A 105 9.82 10.19 0.08
CA LEU A 105 8.60 10.72 0.71
C LEU A 105 8.39 12.21 0.41
N LYS A 106 9.47 13.00 0.40
CA LYS A 106 9.39 14.45 0.14
C LYS A 106 8.87 14.70 -1.27
N LEU A 107 9.45 14.02 -2.27
CA LEU A 107 9.01 14.13 -3.66
C LEU A 107 7.55 13.68 -3.83
N LEU A 108 7.19 12.56 -3.21
CA LEU A 108 5.81 12.04 -3.22
C LEU A 108 4.82 13.04 -2.64
N ARG A 109 5.15 13.62 -1.48
CA ARG A 109 4.35 14.64 -0.80
C ARG A 109 4.17 15.90 -1.66
N GLU A 110 5.27 16.45 -2.17
CA GLU A 110 5.25 17.66 -2.99
C GLU A 110 4.39 17.47 -4.23
N LEU A 111 4.58 16.36 -4.95
CA LEU A 111 3.78 16.04 -6.13
C LEU A 111 2.30 15.88 -5.77
N TYR A 112 1.98 15.07 -4.75
CA TYR A 112 0.60 14.83 -4.34
C TYR A 112 -0.12 16.13 -3.94
N LEU A 113 0.51 16.96 -3.09
CA LEU A 113 -0.09 18.22 -2.63
C LEU A 113 -0.33 19.20 -3.78
N ASN A 114 0.57 19.26 -4.77
CA ASN A 114 0.38 20.06 -5.97
C ASN A 114 -0.77 19.54 -6.84
N LEU A 115 -0.86 18.23 -7.05
CA LEU A 115 -1.93 17.64 -7.87
C LEU A 115 -3.32 17.81 -7.22
N ARG A 116 -3.40 17.76 -5.90
CA ARG A 116 -4.67 17.93 -5.15
C ARG A 116 -5.04 19.39 -4.90
N ALA A 117 -4.12 20.34 -5.09
CA ALA A 117 -4.32 21.78 -4.85
C ALA A 117 -5.00 22.08 -3.49
N LEU A 118 -4.54 21.39 -2.42
CA LEU A 118 -5.17 21.45 -1.10
C LEU A 118 -4.97 22.83 -0.44
N GLU A 119 -6.06 23.47 -0.04
CA GLU A 119 -6.03 24.70 0.73
C GLU A 119 -5.40 24.54 2.11
N ASN A 120 -4.90 25.64 2.69
CA ASN A 120 -4.39 25.60 4.04
C ASN A 120 -5.54 25.54 5.05
N SER A 121 -5.57 24.45 5.80
CA SER A 121 -6.52 24.25 6.90
C SER A 121 -5.79 23.56 8.04
N ASN A 122 -5.81 24.16 9.22
CA ASN A 122 -5.24 23.58 10.44
C ASN A 122 -6.39 23.29 11.40
N ARG A 123 -6.49 22.04 11.82
CA ARG A 123 -7.42 21.57 12.85
C ARG A 123 -6.70 20.49 13.65
N GLU A 124 -6.97 20.42 14.93
CA GLU A 124 -6.58 19.27 15.73
C GLU A 124 -7.18 17.99 15.13
N THR A 125 -6.41 16.93 15.10
CA THR A 125 -6.81 15.64 14.54
C THR A 125 -6.71 14.56 15.60
N LYS A 126 -7.74 13.71 15.68
CA LYS A 126 -7.75 12.51 16.53
C LYS A 126 -7.15 11.35 15.76
N ILE A 127 -6.19 10.67 16.38
CA ILE A 127 -5.42 9.61 15.72
C ILE A 127 -5.64 8.30 16.47
N LEU A 128 -5.99 7.25 15.77
CA LEU A 128 -6.05 5.89 16.27
C LEU A 128 -4.88 5.08 15.72
N VAL A 129 -4.16 4.38 16.58
CA VAL A 129 -3.04 3.52 16.20
C VAL A 129 -3.25 2.09 16.71
N ASP A 130 -2.74 1.09 16.00
CA ASP A 130 -2.92 -0.32 16.34
C ASP A 130 -1.85 -0.91 17.28
N ASP A 131 -0.82 -0.15 17.58
CA ASP A 131 0.32 -0.60 18.40
C ASP A 131 0.84 0.52 19.30
N GLN A 132 1.13 0.19 20.56
CA GLN A 132 1.74 1.11 21.52
C GLN A 132 3.10 1.64 21.07
N ASN A 133 3.84 0.89 20.27
CA ASN A 133 5.11 1.34 19.71
C ASN A 133 4.91 2.52 18.74
N ILE A 134 3.84 2.53 17.94
CA ILE A 134 3.49 3.66 17.08
C ILE A 134 3.19 4.89 17.93
N CYS A 135 2.43 4.72 19.02
CA CYS A 135 2.14 5.80 19.95
C CYS A 135 3.43 6.43 20.50
N ASN A 136 4.38 5.60 20.93
CA ASN A 136 5.67 6.07 21.46
C ASN A 136 6.51 6.84 20.41
N LEU A 137 6.37 6.50 19.13
CA LEU A 137 7.07 7.16 18.03
C LEU A 137 6.48 8.53 17.69
N LEU A 138 5.16 8.66 17.74
CA LEU A 138 4.45 9.86 17.31
C LEU A 138 4.44 10.97 18.37
N LYS A 139 4.37 10.62 19.65
CA LYS A 139 4.35 11.58 20.79
C LYS A 139 3.26 12.68 20.65
N ASP A 140 2.13 12.35 20.07
CA ASP A 140 1.01 13.27 19.88
C ASP A 140 0.02 13.12 21.05
N GLU A 141 -0.55 14.23 21.53
CA GLU A 141 -1.44 14.24 22.70
C GLU A 141 -2.84 13.67 22.38
N ASN A 142 -3.24 13.67 21.10
CA ASN A 142 -4.55 13.19 20.61
C ASN A 142 -4.51 11.76 20.06
N LEU A 143 -3.66 10.91 20.65
CA LEU A 143 -3.50 9.51 20.25
C LEU A 143 -4.31 8.57 21.12
N GLU A 144 -5.03 7.66 20.47
CA GLU A 144 -5.62 6.48 21.11
C GLU A 144 -5.01 5.20 20.53
N VAL A 145 -4.84 4.17 21.37
CA VAL A 145 -4.31 2.86 20.96
C VAL A 145 -5.44 1.84 21.03
N SER A 146 -5.64 1.10 19.95
CA SER A 146 -6.57 -0.03 19.92
C SER A 146 -6.11 -1.05 18.89
N SER A 147 -6.00 -2.31 19.29
CA SER A 147 -5.68 -3.39 18.35
C SER A 147 -6.76 -3.54 17.28
N PHE A 148 -6.35 -3.75 16.05
CA PHE A 148 -7.26 -4.07 14.94
C PHE A 148 -7.34 -5.60 14.79
N GLU A 149 -8.01 -6.25 15.73
CA GLU A 149 -8.19 -7.70 15.70
C GLU A 149 -8.84 -8.16 14.39
N GLY A 150 -8.33 -9.24 13.81
CA GLY A 150 -8.86 -9.81 12.58
C GLY A 150 -8.58 -9.00 11.31
N LYS A 151 -7.72 -7.97 11.32
CA LYS A 151 -7.45 -7.15 10.12
C LYS A 151 -6.93 -7.96 8.92
N TYR A 152 -6.34 -9.12 9.15
CA TYR A 152 -5.87 -10.02 8.09
C TYR A 152 -6.88 -11.09 7.72
N ASP A 153 -7.66 -11.57 8.70
CA ASP A 153 -8.56 -12.73 8.58
C ASP A 153 -9.98 -12.35 8.18
N ASN A 154 -10.42 -11.14 8.52
CA ASN A 154 -11.77 -10.68 8.25
C ASN A 154 -12.05 -10.59 6.74
N GLU A 155 -13.27 -10.90 6.38
CA GLU A 155 -13.78 -10.63 5.03
C GLU A 155 -13.64 -9.14 4.69
N ARG A 156 -13.40 -8.84 3.42
CA ARG A 156 -13.12 -7.47 2.96
C ARG A 156 -14.23 -6.48 3.31
N LEU A 157 -15.51 -6.88 3.16
CA LEU A 157 -16.65 -6.02 3.48
C LEU A 157 -16.65 -5.61 4.96
N ALA A 158 -16.45 -6.56 5.87
CA ALA A 158 -16.38 -6.28 7.31
C ALA A 158 -15.23 -5.32 7.66
N LEU A 159 -14.10 -5.44 6.97
CA LEU A 159 -12.96 -4.55 7.17
C LEU A 159 -13.21 -3.14 6.60
N ILE A 160 -13.91 -3.02 5.47
CA ILE A 160 -14.38 -1.74 4.92
C ILE A 160 -15.31 -1.03 5.91
N GLU A 161 -16.30 -1.75 6.46
CA GLU A 161 -17.24 -1.22 7.45
C GLU A 161 -16.51 -0.79 8.73
N THR A 162 -15.51 -1.58 9.15
CA THR A 162 -14.66 -1.24 10.30
C THR A 162 -13.88 0.05 10.03
N ALA A 163 -13.22 0.20 8.88
CA ALA A 163 -12.50 1.40 8.54
C ALA A 163 -13.42 2.64 8.54
N LYS A 164 -14.61 2.54 7.91
CA LYS A 164 -15.60 3.63 7.89
C LYS A 164 -16.04 4.02 9.28
N ARG A 165 -16.44 3.05 10.11
CA ARG A 165 -16.88 3.30 11.50
C ARG A 165 -15.77 3.94 12.34
N LEU A 166 -14.52 3.55 12.17
CA LEU A 166 -13.40 4.15 12.87
C LEU A 166 -13.16 5.58 12.42
N LEU A 167 -13.28 5.87 11.11
CA LEU A 167 -13.11 7.22 10.57
C LEU A 167 -14.27 8.18 10.90
N GLU A 168 -15.41 7.69 11.37
CA GLU A 168 -16.45 8.52 12.00
C GLU A 168 -16.00 9.10 13.35
N LYS A 169 -15.14 8.38 14.07
CA LYS A 169 -14.68 8.75 15.43
C LYS A 169 -13.30 9.40 15.42
N TYR A 170 -12.42 8.97 14.52
CA TYR A 170 -11.03 9.41 14.42
C TYR A 170 -10.77 10.03 13.05
N ASP A 171 -9.92 11.04 13.01
CA ASP A 171 -9.54 11.68 11.74
C ASP A 171 -8.51 10.86 10.97
N ILE A 172 -7.65 10.11 11.68
CA ILE A 172 -6.55 9.33 11.11
C ILE A 172 -6.49 7.96 11.80
N ILE A 173 -6.29 6.92 11.01
CA ILE A 173 -5.99 5.57 11.48
C ILE A 173 -4.58 5.21 11.00
N VAL A 174 -3.75 4.66 11.88
CA VAL A 174 -2.41 4.15 11.56
C VAL A 174 -2.34 2.67 11.92
N SER A 175 -2.12 1.83 10.92
CA SER A 175 -1.98 0.37 11.08
C SER A 175 -0.61 -0.09 10.59
N LYS A 176 0.12 -0.87 11.38
CA LYS A 176 1.34 -1.55 10.91
C LYS A 176 0.94 -2.82 10.20
N GLU A 177 1.31 -2.97 8.92
CA GLU A 177 0.94 -4.10 8.08
C GLU A 177 2.16 -4.75 7.44
N GLY A 178 2.14 -6.06 7.38
CA GLY A 178 3.22 -6.86 6.78
C GLY A 178 3.69 -8.02 7.68
N PRO A 179 4.71 -8.75 7.21
CA PRO A 179 5.33 -8.61 5.89
C PRO A 179 4.37 -8.96 4.75
N VAL A 180 4.25 -8.07 3.77
CA VAL A 180 3.24 -8.19 2.70
C VAL A 180 3.76 -9.11 1.59
N ASP A 181 3.03 -10.20 1.39
CA ASP A 181 3.16 -11.13 0.25
C ASP A 181 4.57 -11.68 -0.01
N LEU A 182 5.32 -11.97 1.05
CA LEU A 182 6.67 -12.58 0.91
C LEU A 182 6.66 -13.91 0.17
N ASN A 183 5.55 -14.67 0.22
CA ASN A 183 5.40 -15.96 -0.43
C ASN A 183 4.90 -15.87 -1.89
N GLY A 184 4.58 -14.68 -2.39
CA GLY A 184 4.16 -14.47 -3.77
C GLY A 184 2.75 -14.98 -4.13
N PHE A 185 1.86 -15.20 -3.17
CA PHE A 185 0.49 -15.70 -3.39
C PHE A 185 -0.60 -14.77 -2.85
N GLY A 186 -0.28 -13.49 -2.71
CA GLY A 186 -1.19 -12.51 -2.14
C GLY A 186 -2.27 -11.97 -3.08
N ASP A 187 -2.41 -12.50 -4.29
CA ASP A 187 -3.46 -12.08 -5.22
C ASP A 187 -4.84 -12.57 -4.77
N THR A 188 -5.85 -11.69 -4.82
CA THR A 188 -7.23 -12.02 -4.40
C THR A 188 -7.88 -13.10 -5.27
N VAL A 189 -7.51 -13.20 -6.54
CA VAL A 189 -8.00 -14.25 -7.44
C VAL A 189 -7.56 -15.61 -6.95
N PHE A 190 -6.30 -15.72 -6.52
CA PHE A 190 -5.76 -16.97 -5.99
C PHE A 190 -6.54 -17.48 -4.77
N GLY A 191 -6.93 -16.61 -3.84
CA GLY A 191 -7.68 -16.96 -2.63
C GLY A 191 -9.12 -17.43 -2.88
N HIS A 192 -9.63 -17.34 -4.11
CA HIS A 192 -10.99 -17.75 -4.47
C HIS A 192 -11.12 -19.20 -4.97
N PHE A 193 -10.03 -19.95 -5.11
CA PHE A 193 -10.12 -21.32 -5.63
C PHE A 193 -10.66 -22.31 -4.59
N ASP A 194 -10.16 -22.23 -3.36
CA ASP A 194 -10.56 -23.12 -2.27
C ASP A 194 -10.09 -22.57 -0.91
N ASP A 195 -10.44 -23.26 0.18
CA ASP A 195 -10.05 -22.88 1.55
C ASP A 195 -8.53 -22.89 1.77
N LYS A 196 -7.79 -23.75 1.05
CA LYS A 196 -6.34 -23.82 1.15
C LYS A 196 -5.71 -22.56 0.56
N THR A 197 -6.14 -22.17 -0.62
CA THR A 197 -5.67 -20.96 -1.29
C THR A 197 -6.10 -19.69 -0.55
N LYS A 198 -7.29 -19.69 0.08
CA LYS A 198 -7.74 -18.62 0.95
C LYS A 198 -6.81 -18.45 2.17
N LYS A 199 -6.40 -19.54 2.82
CA LYS A 199 -5.44 -19.47 3.94
C LYS A 199 -4.09 -18.93 3.51
N ILE A 200 -3.59 -19.30 2.33
CA ILE A 200 -2.33 -18.79 1.78
C ILE A 200 -2.47 -17.28 1.50
N GLN A 201 -3.61 -16.84 0.97
CA GLN A 201 -3.85 -15.43 0.72
C GLN A 201 -3.92 -14.61 2.01
N VAL A 202 -4.55 -15.14 3.07
CA VAL A 202 -4.58 -14.50 4.40
C VAL A 202 -3.17 -14.30 4.94
N ALA A 203 -2.28 -15.30 4.75
CA ALA A 203 -0.87 -15.22 5.12
C ALA A 203 -0.06 -14.17 4.33
N ALA A 204 -0.66 -13.52 3.33
CA ALA A 204 -0.05 -12.37 2.67
C ALA A 204 -0.09 -11.08 3.50
N ASN A 205 -0.69 -11.09 4.68
CA ASN A 205 -0.71 -10.00 5.67
C ASN A 205 -1.18 -8.64 5.10
N LYS A 206 -2.24 -8.68 4.29
CA LYS A 206 -2.90 -7.50 3.75
C LYS A 206 -4.09 -7.12 4.63
N GLY A 207 -3.96 -6.09 5.40
CA GLY A 207 -5.00 -5.55 6.26
C GLY A 207 -5.82 -4.45 5.56
N PHE A 208 -5.84 -3.25 6.13
CA PHE A 208 -6.57 -2.10 5.59
C PHE A 208 -6.08 -1.66 4.20
N LEU A 209 -4.83 -1.95 3.83
CA LEU A 209 -4.32 -1.63 2.50
C LEU A 209 -5.19 -2.20 1.36
N ARG A 210 -5.88 -3.33 1.57
CA ARG A 210 -6.76 -3.97 0.58
C ARG A 210 -8.18 -3.38 0.53
N THR A 211 -8.52 -2.47 1.45
CA THR A 211 -9.85 -1.90 1.61
C THR A 211 -9.89 -0.38 1.51
N ALA A 212 -8.75 0.28 1.58
CA ALA A 212 -8.63 1.74 1.62
C ALA A 212 -9.39 2.44 0.49
N ASN A 213 -9.21 2.00 -0.76
CA ASN A 213 -9.95 2.57 -1.90
C ASN A 213 -11.46 2.34 -1.79
N MET A 214 -11.88 1.13 -1.42
CA MET A 214 -13.31 0.76 -1.31
C MET A 214 -14.00 1.45 -0.14
N ALA A 215 -13.25 1.90 0.84
CA ALA A 215 -13.72 2.74 1.95
C ALA A 215 -13.72 4.23 1.61
N ASN A 216 -13.34 4.62 0.38
CA ASN A 216 -13.14 6.01 -0.07
C ASN A 216 -12.13 6.80 0.76
N CYS A 217 -11.06 6.12 1.19
CA CYS A 217 -10.00 6.72 1.98
C CYS A 217 -8.86 7.26 1.12
N PHE A 218 -8.31 8.42 1.53
CA PHE A 218 -6.90 8.67 1.31
C PHE A 218 -6.11 7.61 2.07
N ALA A 219 -5.08 7.04 1.44
CA ALA A 219 -4.16 6.14 2.12
C ALA A 219 -2.71 6.43 1.74
N LEU A 220 -1.82 6.46 2.75
CA LEU A 220 -0.39 6.65 2.60
C LEU A 220 0.34 5.48 3.24
N THR A 221 1.26 4.84 2.52
CA THR A 221 2.12 3.78 3.07
C THR A 221 3.53 4.29 3.33
N VAL A 222 4.08 3.90 4.47
CA VAL A 222 5.39 4.32 4.94
C VAL A 222 6.21 3.11 5.36
N PRO A 223 7.36 2.82 4.73
CA PRO A 223 8.22 1.71 5.14
C PRO A 223 8.58 1.78 6.62
N SER A 224 8.46 0.66 7.33
CA SER A 224 8.75 0.58 8.76
C SER A 224 10.24 0.35 9.09
N GLY A 225 11.06 0.13 8.05
CA GLY A 225 12.44 -0.35 8.17
C GLY A 225 12.57 -1.87 8.14
N GLU A 226 11.48 -2.60 8.38
CA GLU A 226 11.42 -4.07 8.27
C GLU A 226 11.05 -4.46 6.82
N LEU A 227 11.51 -5.63 6.38
CA LEU A 227 11.27 -6.10 5.01
C LEU A 227 9.78 -6.27 4.72
N SER A 228 9.34 -5.71 3.59
CA SER A 228 7.94 -5.78 3.11
C SER A 228 6.90 -5.37 4.15
N THR A 229 7.27 -4.50 5.08
CA THR A 229 6.41 -4.05 6.19
C THR A 229 6.31 -2.53 6.20
N ALA A 230 5.09 -2.03 6.37
CA ALA A 230 4.83 -0.59 6.36
C ALA A 230 3.76 -0.19 7.38
N TYR A 231 3.75 1.10 7.70
CA TYR A 231 2.60 1.75 8.30
C TYR A 231 1.63 2.19 7.21
N VAL A 232 0.37 1.80 7.34
CA VAL A 232 -0.74 2.22 6.47
C VAL A 232 -1.51 3.29 7.21
N ILE A 233 -1.49 4.50 6.69
CA ILE A 233 -2.15 5.69 7.26
C ILE A 233 -3.39 5.96 6.44
N LEU A 234 -4.57 5.97 7.08
CA LEU A 234 -5.86 6.19 6.44
C LEU A 234 -6.53 7.45 6.99
N CYS A 235 -7.17 8.21 6.13
CA CYS A 235 -8.11 9.25 6.53
C CYS A 235 -9.18 9.45 5.44
N ASP A 236 -10.24 10.22 5.76
CA ASP A 236 -11.22 10.63 4.75
C ASP A 236 -10.53 11.54 3.71
N SER A 237 -10.75 11.26 2.42
CA SER A 237 -10.19 12.02 1.30
C SER A 237 -10.63 13.50 1.25
N ASN A 238 -11.70 13.85 1.95
CA ASN A 238 -12.16 15.24 2.11
C ASN A 238 -11.55 15.93 3.34
N ASN A 239 -10.91 15.19 4.25
CA ASN A 239 -10.33 15.75 5.47
C ASN A 239 -8.91 16.29 5.21
N VAL A 240 -8.84 17.50 4.65
CA VAL A 240 -7.56 18.15 4.29
C VAL A 240 -6.57 18.27 5.47
N PRO A 241 -6.99 18.69 6.69
CA PRO A 241 -6.10 18.67 7.86
C PRO A 241 -5.49 17.29 8.13
N ALA A 242 -6.32 16.23 8.08
CA ALA A 242 -5.87 14.86 8.31
C ALA A 242 -4.88 14.38 7.23
N ILE A 243 -5.13 14.70 5.97
CA ILE A 243 -4.22 14.39 4.86
C ILE A 243 -2.84 15.05 5.10
N LYS A 244 -2.80 16.33 5.44
CA LYS A 244 -1.54 17.04 5.72
C LYS A 244 -0.82 16.46 6.94
N LYS A 245 -1.57 16.20 8.01
CA LYS A 245 -1.03 15.56 9.23
C LYS A 245 -0.49 14.16 8.93
N SER A 246 -1.11 13.39 8.01
CA SER A 246 -0.65 12.06 7.61
C SER A 246 0.77 12.09 7.04
N PHE A 247 1.15 13.11 6.28
CA PHE A 247 2.53 13.26 5.82
C PHE A 247 3.52 13.59 6.95
N LEU A 248 3.11 14.39 7.96
CA LEU A 248 3.94 14.64 9.14
C LEU A 248 4.10 13.38 9.99
N ILE A 249 3.03 12.59 10.13
CA ILE A 249 3.07 11.28 10.77
C ILE A 249 4.03 10.36 10.01
N ALA A 250 3.97 10.35 8.68
CA ALA A 250 4.86 9.56 7.84
C ALA A 250 6.34 9.90 8.06
N GLU A 251 6.68 11.19 8.14
CA GLU A 251 8.04 11.65 8.45
C GLU A 251 8.51 11.15 9.84
N SER A 252 7.61 11.13 10.82
CA SER A 252 7.91 10.66 12.18
C SER A 252 8.05 9.14 12.28
N LEU A 253 7.27 8.39 11.49
CA LEU A 253 7.25 6.92 11.50
C LEU A 253 8.31 6.30 10.60
N TYR A 254 8.75 6.99 9.55
CA TYR A 254 9.74 6.45 8.64
C TYR A 254 11.01 6.05 9.37
N ARG A 255 11.47 4.86 9.08
CA ARG A 255 12.77 4.35 9.50
C ARG A 255 13.51 3.84 8.28
N GLU A 256 14.82 4.13 8.25
CA GLU A 256 15.70 3.49 7.27
C GLU A 256 15.65 1.97 7.45
N ASN A 257 15.88 1.24 6.37
CA ASN A 257 15.93 -0.20 6.43
C ASN A 257 17.04 -0.64 7.38
N ASP A 258 16.83 -1.76 8.09
CA ASP A 258 17.88 -2.37 8.87
C ASP A 258 19.05 -2.81 7.97
N GLU A 259 20.24 -2.98 8.59
CA GLU A 259 21.47 -3.26 7.85
C GLU A 259 21.39 -4.58 7.05
N LEU A 260 20.67 -5.58 7.56
CA LEU A 260 20.47 -6.85 6.85
C LEU A 260 19.59 -6.65 5.62
N SER A 261 18.46 -5.96 5.79
CA SER A 261 17.56 -5.64 4.67
C SER A 261 18.28 -4.82 3.61
N GLU A 262 19.04 -3.79 3.99
CA GLU A 262 19.74 -2.92 3.07
C GLU A 262 20.86 -3.67 2.33
N ARG A 263 21.69 -4.43 3.04
CA ARG A 263 22.85 -5.09 2.44
C ARG A 263 22.50 -6.34 1.67
N TYR A 264 21.54 -7.12 2.12
CA TYR A 264 21.25 -8.44 1.57
C TYR A 264 20.07 -8.43 0.60
N PHE A 265 18.96 -7.80 0.97
CA PHE A 265 17.74 -7.87 0.17
C PHE A 265 17.57 -6.69 -0.78
N LEU A 266 17.96 -5.47 -0.36
CA LEU A 266 17.74 -4.26 -1.15
C LEU A 266 18.96 -3.83 -1.96
N ASN A 267 20.11 -4.43 -1.73
CA ASN A 267 21.34 -4.21 -2.51
C ASN A 267 21.32 -4.87 -3.90
N TYR A 268 20.16 -5.10 -4.40
CA TYR A 268 19.84 -5.73 -5.65
C TYR A 268 20.50 -5.05 -6.87
N LYS A 269 20.63 -3.72 -6.86
CA LYS A 269 21.29 -2.98 -7.94
C LYS A 269 22.75 -3.43 -8.16
N ASN A 270 23.48 -3.62 -7.09
CA ASN A 270 24.88 -4.03 -7.19
C ASN A 270 25.01 -5.47 -7.69
N TYR A 271 24.05 -6.32 -7.34
CA TYR A 271 24.06 -7.71 -7.72
C TYR A 271 23.74 -7.93 -9.21
N PHE A 272 22.72 -7.24 -9.74
CA PHE A 272 22.26 -7.44 -11.12
C PHE A 272 22.88 -6.47 -12.13
N MET A 273 23.31 -5.29 -11.72
CA MET A 273 23.93 -4.31 -12.62
C MET A 273 25.42 -4.61 -12.89
N ASN A 274 26.11 -5.21 -11.95
CA ASN A 274 27.53 -5.53 -12.08
C ASN A 274 27.79 -6.97 -12.52
N GLY A 275 26.75 -7.81 -12.61
CA GLY A 275 26.88 -9.22 -12.93
C GLY A 275 27.71 -9.98 -11.88
N TYR A 276 27.85 -11.28 -12.05
CA TYR A 276 28.97 -12.02 -11.48
C TYR A 276 30.20 -11.69 -12.32
N SER A 277 30.99 -10.72 -11.92
CA SER A 277 32.38 -10.67 -12.38
C SER A 277 33.11 -11.79 -11.67
N ASN A 278 33.32 -12.89 -12.36
CA ASN A 278 34.29 -13.91 -11.96
C ASN A 278 35.69 -13.31 -11.90
#